data_0ffec94ddf0292f12a7d45f3f2b225a7
#
_entry.id   0ffec94ddf0292f12a7d45f3f2b225a7
#
_cell.length_a   1.000
_cell.length_b   1.000
_cell.length_c   1.000
_cell.angle_alpha   90.00
_cell.angle_beta   90.00
_cell.angle_gamma   90.00
#
_symmetry.space_group_name_H-M   'P 1'
#
loop_
_entity.id
_entity.type
_entity.pdbx_description
1 polymer ?
#
loop_
_entity_poly.entity_id
_entity_poly.type
_entity_poly.pdbx_seq_one_letter_code
_entity_poly.pdbx_strand_id
1 'polypeptide(L)' 'MEEKTSGTVKWFNTSKGFGFILTDDGREVFVHYSDILSDGFRNLTEGEKVTFRIVDNGKGLRAAEVTKSE' A
#
# COMPACT_ATOMS: atom_id res chain seq x y z
N MET A 1 -10.71 16.51 5.40
CA MET A 1 -10.69 15.95 4.05
C MET A 1 -9.51 15.02 3.91
N GLU A 2 -9.76 13.85 3.42
CA GLU A 2 -8.71 12.84 3.32
C GLU A 2 -7.95 12.99 2.03
N GLU A 3 -6.65 12.80 2.12
CA GLU A 3 -5.80 12.83 0.96
C GLU A 3 -5.31 11.44 0.66
N LYS A 4 -5.36 11.06 -0.60
CA LYS A 4 -4.80 9.81 -1.04
C LYS A 4 -3.45 10.05 -1.65
N THR A 5 -2.53 9.16 -1.37
CA THR A 5 -1.17 9.22 -1.87
C THR A 5 -1.00 8.14 -2.92
N SER A 6 -0.33 8.46 -4.00
CA SER A 6 -0.03 7.49 -5.04
C SER A 6 1.34 6.88 -4.80
N GLY A 7 1.46 5.62 -5.17
CA GLY A 7 2.74 4.94 -5.05
C GLY A 7 2.79 3.72 -5.92
N THR A 8 3.92 3.05 -5.88
CA THR A 8 4.16 1.84 -6.65
C THR A 8 4.55 0.74 -5.68
N VAL A 9 3.99 -0.45 -5.86
CA VAL A 9 4.31 -1.59 -5.01
C VAL A 9 5.77 -1.96 -5.22
N LYS A 10 6.54 -1.90 -4.14
CA LYS A 10 7.93 -2.28 -4.20
C LYS A 10 8.07 -3.79 -4.19
N TRP A 11 7.36 -4.43 -3.28
CA TRP A 11 7.23 -5.89 -3.25
C TRP A 11 6.08 -6.24 -2.32
N PHE A 12 5.54 -7.43 -2.51
CA PHE A 12 4.46 -7.91 -1.65
C PHE A 12 4.56 -9.42 -1.55
N ASN A 13 4.50 -9.92 -0.32
CA ASN A 13 4.57 -11.35 -0.05
C ASN A 13 3.16 -11.85 0.21
N THR A 14 2.57 -12.53 -0.77
CA THR A 14 1.19 -12.98 -0.65
C THR A 14 1.02 -14.06 0.39
N SER A 15 2.06 -14.85 0.62
CA SER A 15 1.98 -15.91 1.64
C SER A 15 1.88 -15.33 3.03
N LYS A 16 2.64 -14.28 3.30
CA LYS A 16 2.64 -13.64 4.61
C LYS A 16 1.67 -12.50 4.72
N GLY A 17 1.23 -11.96 3.58
CA GLY A 17 0.21 -10.94 3.55
C GLY A 17 0.70 -9.53 3.84
N PHE A 18 1.96 -9.20 3.53
CA PHE A 18 2.44 -7.85 3.73
C PHE A 18 3.51 -7.51 2.70
N GLY A 19 3.80 -6.23 2.62
CA GLY A 19 4.83 -5.75 1.70
C GLY A 19 5.08 -4.28 1.92
N PHE A 20 5.67 -3.66 0.92
CA PHE A 20 5.99 -2.24 0.98
C PHE A 20 5.62 -1.55 -0.32
N ILE A 21 5.19 -0.31 -0.17
CA ILE A 21 4.85 0.56 -1.29
C ILE A 21 5.81 1.72 -1.26
N LEU A 22 6.33 2.09 -2.43
CA LEU A 22 7.20 3.24 -2.57
C LEU A 22 6.35 4.40 -3.07
N THR A 23 6.27 5.45 -2.28
CA THR A 23 5.49 6.62 -2.67
C THR A 23 6.19 7.36 -3.80
N ASP A 24 5.43 8.24 -4.46
CA ASP A 24 6.00 9.00 -5.57
C ASP A 24 7.10 9.94 -5.11
N ASP A 25 7.12 10.29 -3.84
CA ASP A 25 8.17 11.16 -3.30
C ASP A 25 9.31 10.38 -2.64
N GLY A 26 9.32 9.05 -2.79
CA GLY A 26 10.47 8.26 -2.39
C GLY A 26 10.42 7.66 -0.99
N ARG A 27 9.27 7.67 -0.34
CA ARG A 27 9.14 7.08 0.99
C ARG A 27 8.64 5.64 0.88
N GLU A 28 9.06 4.81 1.83
CA GLU A 28 8.58 3.44 1.91
C GLU A 28 7.48 3.36 2.94
N VAL A 29 6.38 2.71 2.56
CA VAL A 29 5.20 2.61 3.41
C VAL A 29 4.84 1.14 3.53
N PHE A 30 4.65 0.68 4.76
CA PHE A 30 4.26 -0.70 5.03
C PHE A 30 2.80 -0.91 4.62
N VAL A 31 2.51 -2.08 4.05
CA VAL A 31 1.13 -2.42 3.70
C VAL A 31 0.87 -3.87 4.13
N HIS A 32 -0.32 -4.09 4.67
CA HIS A 32 -0.79 -5.42 5.05
C HIS A 32 -2.03 -5.75 4.23
N TYR A 33 -2.27 -7.04 3.99
CA TYR A 33 -3.37 -7.42 3.12
C TYR A 33 -4.72 -6.92 3.65
N SER A 34 -4.84 -6.75 4.95
CA SER A 34 -6.07 -6.25 5.55
C SER A 34 -6.30 -4.78 5.21
N ASP A 35 -5.28 -4.08 4.74
CA ASP A 35 -5.42 -2.68 4.36
C ASP A 35 -5.76 -2.51 2.89
N ILE A 36 -5.86 -3.59 2.14
CA ILE A 36 -6.15 -3.54 0.72
C ILE A 36 -7.67 -3.61 0.53
N LEU A 37 -8.22 -2.59 -0.11
CA LEU A 37 -9.64 -2.54 -0.41
C LEU A 37 -9.84 -3.11 -1.80
N SER A 38 -10.16 -4.39 -1.86
CA SER A 38 -10.29 -5.07 -3.12
C SER A 38 -11.31 -6.18 -2.97
N ASP A 39 -12.14 -6.34 -3.99
CA ASP A 39 -13.09 -7.44 -4.03
C ASP A 39 -12.36 -8.70 -4.45
N GLY A 40 -12.33 -9.69 -3.59
CA GLY A 40 -11.67 -10.93 -3.90
C GLY A 40 -10.22 -10.93 -3.48
N PHE A 41 -9.31 -11.00 -4.43
CA PHE A 41 -7.89 -11.10 -4.12
C PHE A 41 -7.37 -9.85 -3.45
N ARG A 42 -6.72 -10.04 -2.31
CA ARG A 42 -6.08 -8.94 -1.60
C ARG A 42 -4.58 -9.13 -1.72
N ASN A 43 -4.08 -8.97 -2.92
CA ASN A 43 -2.64 -9.02 -3.12
C ASN A 43 -2.22 -7.92 -4.06
N LEU A 44 -0.94 -7.62 -4.02
CA LEU A 44 -0.35 -6.58 -4.85
C LEU A 44 0.78 -7.18 -5.64
N THR A 45 0.97 -6.67 -6.85
CA THR A 45 2.02 -7.13 -7.73
C THR A 45 3.13 -6.10 -7.75
N GLU A 46 4.36 -6.56 -7.73
CA GLU A 46 5.51 -5.67 -7.78
C GLU A 46 5.40 -4.77 -9.01
N GLY A 47 5.58 -3.47 -8.78
CA GLY A 47 5.48 -2.49 -9.86
C GLY A 47 4.08 -1.96 -10.11
N GLU A 48 3.09 -2.47 -9.38
CA GLU A 48 1.71 -2.06 -9.58
C GLU A 48 1.47 -0.69 -8.95
N LYS A 49 0.69 0.13 -9.63
CA LYS A 49 0.33 1.45 -9.09
C LYS A 49 -0.87 1.34 -8.17
N VAL A 50 -0.78 2.02 -7.05
CA VAL A 50 -1.83 2.00 -6.04
C VAL A 50 -2.01 3.38 -5.45
N THR A 51 -3.17 3.63 -4.87
CA THR A 51 -3.43 4.81 -4.07
C THR A 51 -3.84 4.37 -2.68
N PHE A 52 -3.48 5.15 -1.68
CA PHE A 52 -3.69 4.76 -0.30
C PHE A 52 -3.57 5.98 0.60
N ARG A 53 -3.95 5.80 1.85
CA ARG A 53 -3.76 6.81 2.88
C ARG A 53 -2.55 6.42 3.71
N ILE A 54 -1.75 7.41 4.07
CA ILE A 54 -0.59 7.18 4.91
C ILE A 54 -0.99 7.40 6.36
N VAL A 55 -0.68 6.41 7.18
CA VAL A 55 -0.91 6.48 8.62
C VAL A 55 0.44 6.36 9.30
N ASP A 56 0.75 7.33 10.16
CA ASP A 56 1.98 7.30 10.93
C ASP A 56 1.64 6.82 12.32
N ASN A 57 2.11 5.62 12.66
CA ASN A 57 1.78 5.02 13.95
C ASN A 57 2.93 5.15 14.95
N GLY A 58 3.91 5.99 14.66
CA GLY A 58 5.04 6.19 15.54
C GLY A 58 6.19 5.25 15.33
N LYS A 59 5.97 4.16 14.61
CA LYS A 59 7.02 3.20 14.30
C LYS A 59 7.40 3.22 12.83
N GLY A 60 6.66 4.00 12.05
CA GLY A 60 6.88 4.09 10.63
C GLY A 60 5.59 4.40 9.94
N LEU A 61 5.65 4.45 8.62
CA LEU A 61 4.49 4.78 7.82
C LEU A 61 3.79 3.51 7.39
N ARG A 62 2.48 3.55 7.41
CA ARG A 62 1.64 2.43 7.03
C ARG A 62 0.60 2.89 6.02
N ALA A 63 0.35 2.08 5.02
CA ALA A 63 -0.68 2.35 4.03
C ALA A 63 -2.01 1.82 4.53
N ALA A 64 -3.04 2.61 4.37
CA ALA A 64 -4.41 2.21 4.72
C ALA A 64 -5.30 2.47 3.53
N GLU A 65 -6.36 1.67 3.41
CA GLU A 65 -7.33 1.84 2.34
C GLU A 65 -6.66 1.83 0.98
N VAL A 66 -5.83 0.82 0.77
CA VAL A 66 -5.07 0.68 -0.47
C VAL A 66 -6.01 0.22 -1.58
N THR A 67 -6.02 0.96 -2.67
CA THR A 67 -6.78 0.57 -3.86
C THR A 67 -5.85 0.61 -5.06
N LYS A 68 -6.16 -0.24 -6.03
CA LYS A 68 -5.35 -0.28 -7.24
C LYS A 68 -5.70 0.92 -8.10
N SER A 69 -4.66 1.55 -8.63
CA SER A 69 -4.81 2.69 -9.50
C SER A 69 -4.77 2.21 -10.94
N GLU A 70 -5.72 2.65 -11.72
CA GLU A 70 -5.77 2.29 -13.14
C GLU A 70 -4.80 3.10 -13.96
#